data_91b672caf15ca36d0589b65ba15bf453
#
_entry.id   91b672caf15ca36d0589b65ba15bf453
#
_cell.length_a   1.000
_cell.length_b   1.000
_cell.length_c   1.000
_cell.angle_alpha   90.00
_cell.angle_beta   90.00
_cell.angle_gamma   90.00
#
_symmetry.space_group_name_H-M   'P 1'
#
loop_
_entity.id
_entity.type
_entity.pdbx_description
1 polymer ?
#
loop_
_entity_poly.entity_id
_entity_poly.type
_entity_poly.pdbx_seq_one_letter_code
_entity_poly.pdbx_strand_id
1 'polypeptide(L)'
;MHPDSARKQNGLLIRAFHYFCWVNVFVSFACFGESKEWPFYPPQAVEPPQVQSSGRVQNGVDAFLLAKLEDQELSYSPKAPRETLIRRLYFDLIGLPPSPDKIETFVNNGDPDAYKALVDSLLDDPRHGERW
;
A
#
# COMPACT_ATOMS: atom_id res chain seq x y z
N MET A 1 -6.02 58.32 52.02
CA MET A 1 -6.13 57.54 50.78
C MET A 1 -4.73 57.09 50.41
N HIS A 2 -4.40 55.78 50.59
CA HIS A 2 -3.04 55.30 50.68
C HIS A 2 -2.57 54.87 49.28
N PRO A 3 -1.45 55.39 48.70
CA PRO A 3 -1.05 55.12 47.31
C PRO A 3 -0.43 53.75 47.07
N ASP A 4 -0.24 52.93 48.12
CA ASP A 4 0.43 51.65 48.02
C ASP A 4 -0.40 50.47 47.45
N SER A 5 -1.72 50.59 47.45
CA SER A 5 -2.59 49.52 46.97
C SER A 5 -2.57 49.37 45.42
N ALA A 6 -2.44 50.48 44.72
CA ALA A 6 -2.42 50.50 43.25
C ALA A 6 -1.11 49.93 42.66
N ARG A 7 0.00 50.10 43.36
CA ARG A 7 1.33 49.62 42.92
C ARG A 7 1.46 48.12 43.04
N LYS A 8 0.84 47.50 44.07
CA LYS A 8 0.81 46.03 44.22
C LYS A 8 -0.04 45.33 43.18
N GLN A 9 -1.18 45.92 42.77
CA GLN A 9 -2.06 45.33 41.75
C GLN A 9 -1.41 45.30 40.38
N ASN A 10 -0.68 46.35 39.99
CA ASN A 10 0.01 46.37 38.68
C ASN A 10 1.15 45.35 38.59
N GLY A 11 1.83 45.07 39.69
CA GLY A 11 2.87 44.03 39.71
C GLY A 11 2.32 42.61 39.53
N LEU A 12 1.12 42.33 40.01
CA LEU A 12 0.47 41.05 39.90
C LEU A 12 -0.05 40.80 38.45
N LEU A 13 -0.58 41.81 37.82
CA LEU A 13 -1.09 41.78 36.42
C LEU A 13 0.08 41.58 35.41
N ILE A 14 1.21 42.27 35.65
CA ILE A 14 2.39 42.13 34.78
C ILE A 14 2.99 40.71 34.90
N ARG A 15 3.03 40.14 36.09
CA ARG A 15 3.49 38.77 36.30
C ARG A 15 2.56 37.73 35.64
N ALA A 16 1.25 37.90 35.78
CA ALA A 16 0.25 37.04 35.12
C ALA A 16 0.36 37.10 33.61
N PHE A 17 0.62 38.27 33.03
CA PHE A 17 0.80 38.44 31.59
C PHE A 17 2.06 37.78 31.07
N HIS A 18 3.18 37.82 31.81
CA HIS A 18 4.40 37.10 31.46
C HIS A 18 4.22 35.56 31.50
N TYR A 19 3.54 35.02 32.51
CA TYR A 19 3.22 33.62 32.59
C TYR A 19 2.32 33.16 31.44
N PHE A 20 1.32 33.95 31.07
CA PHE A 20 0.42 33.68 29.96
C PHE A 20 1.16 33.67 28.60
N CYS A 21 2.08 34.61 28.37
CA CYS A 21 2.92 34.64 27.18
C CYS A 21 3.86 33.44 27.11
N TRP A 22 4.50 33.05 28.22
CA TRP A 22 5.40 31.90 28.26
C TRP A 22 4.68 30.58 28.01
N VAL A 23 3.49 30.39 28.56
CA VAL A 23 2.67 29.19 28.34
C VAL A 23 2.25 29.07 26.88
N ASN A 24 1.84 30.19 26.24
CA ASN A 24 1.47 30.17 24.83
C ASN A 24 2.66 29.89 23.89
N VAL A 25 3.84 30.41 24.20
CA VAL A 25 5.08 30.12 23.43
C VAL A 25 5.46 28.64 23.57
N PHE A 26 5.33 28.06 24.78
CA PHE A 26 5.63 26.63 24.99
C PHE A 26 4.63 25.70 24.32
N VAL A 27 3.33 26.04 24.34
CA VAL A 27 2.29 25.24 23.64
C VAL A 27 2.45 25.30 22.13
N SER A 28 2.85 26.45 21.56
CA SER A 28 3.12 26.57 20.13
C SER A 28 4.34 25.76 19.67
N PHE A 29 5.32 25.51 20.55
CA PHE A 29 6.51 24.69 20.20
C PHE A 29 6.22 23.18 20.26
N ALA A 30 5.20 22.75 21.00
CA ALA A 30 4.83 21.33 21.12
C ALA A 30 4.00 20.82 19.92
N CYS A 31 3.55 21.70 19.02
CA CYS A 31 2.76 21.33 17.82
C CYS A 31 3.60 21.12 16.55
N PHE A 32 4.93 21.19 16.61
CA PHE A 32 5.77 20.69 15.53
C PHE A 32 5.86 19.16 15.63
N GLY A 33 4.76 18.51 15.27
CA GLY A 33 4.82 17.09 14.94
C GLY A 33 5.77 16.91 13.76
N GLU A 34 6.78 16.05 13.91
CA GLU A 34 7.61 15.59 12.79
C GLU A 34 6.67 15.08 11.70
N SER A 35 6.42 15.89 10.68
CA SER A 35 5.84 15.41 9.44
C SER A 35 6.88 14.47 8.82
N LYS A 36 6.65 13.18 8.97
CA LYS A 36 7.42 12.17 8.22
C LYS A 36 7.13 12.39 6.74
N GLU A 37 7.97 13.19 6.08
CA GLU A 37 7.82 13.47 4.65
C GLU A 37 8.22 12.23 3.84
N TRP A 38 7.22 11.48 3.41
CA TRP A 38 7.39 10.50 2.34
C TRP A 38 7.74 11.27 1.03
N PRO A 39 8.71 10.84 0.18
CA PRO A 39 9.29 9.49 0.05
C PRO A 39 10.74 9.34 0.59
N PHE A 40 11.22 10.21 1.45
CA PHE A 40 12.64 10.26 1.88
C PHE A 40 13.01 9.24 2.97
N TYR A 41 12.06 8.43 3.42
CA TYR A 41 12.36 7.35 4.36
C TYR A 41 12.70 6.06 3.62
N PRO A 42 13.77 5.37 4.02
CA PRO A 42 14.07 4.06 3.44
C PRO A 42 12.91 3.08 3.72
N PRO A 43 12.58 2.21 2.76
CA PRO A 43 11.58 1.17 2.97
C PRO A 43 11.96 0.30 4.17
N GLN A 44 10.99 0.01 5.03
CA GLN A 44 11.17 -0.91 6.15
C GLN A 44 10.58 -2.27 5.79
N ALA A 45 11.27 -3.35 6.16
CA ALA A 45 10.72 -4.68 6.04
C ALA A 45 9.52 -4.81 6.99
N VAL A 46 8.38 -5.22 6.43
CA VAL A 46 7.16 -5.49 7.18
C VAL A 46 6.85 -6.97 7.06
N GLU A 47 6.65 -7.65 8.20
CA GLU A 47 6.26 -9.05 8.21
C GLU A 47 4.85 -9.23 7.64
N PRO A 48 4.63 -10.22 6.74
CA PRO A 48 3.30 -10.50 6.21
C PRO A 48 2.32 -10.88 7.33
N PRO A 49 1.09 -10.34 7.30
CA PRO A 49 0.10 -10.64 8.32
C PRO A 49 -0.35 -12.10 8.28
N GLN A 50 -0.76 -12.62 9.44
CA GLN A 50 -1.43 -13.91 9.52
C GLN A 50 -2.86 -13.77 8.98
N VAL A 51 -3.27 -14.68 8.10
CA VAL A 51 -4.59 -14.69 7.46
C VAL A 51 -5.31 -16.01 7.70
N GLN A 52 -6.64 -15.97 7.72
CA GLN A 52 -7.46 -17.17 7.99
C GLN A 52 -7.45 -18.15 6.81
N SER A 53 -7.57 -17.62 5.59
CA SER A 53 -7.67 -18.40 4.35
C SER A 53 -6.30 -18.62 3.67
N SER A 54 -5.31 -19.13 4.40
CA SER A 54 -3.92 -19.25 3.95
C SER A 54 -3.70 -20.16 2.75
N GLY A 55 -4.64 -21.05 2.40
CA GLY A 55 -4.50 -22.01 1.29
C GLY A 55 -4.34 -21.41 -0.11
N ARG A 56 -4.53 -20.10 -0.27
CA ARG A 56 -4.35 -19.36 -1.54
C ARG A 56 -3.20 -18.35 -1.50
N VAL A 57 -2.47 -18.29 -0.40
CA VAL A 57 -1.31 -17.42 -0.23
C VAL A 57 -0.08 -18.12 -0.82
N GLN A 58 0.53 -17.52 -1.84
CA GLN A 58 1.74 -18.01 -2.48
C GLN A 58 2.96 -17.16 -2.11
N ASN A 59 2.74 -15.89 -1.75
CA ASN A 59 3.80 -14.95 -1.39
C ASN A 59 3.29 -13.89 -0.38
N GLY A 60 4.20 -13.05 0.11
CA GLY A 60 3.87 -12.01 1.09
C GLY A 60 2.82 -11.00 0.60
N VAL A 61 2.81 -10.68 -0.70
CA VAL A 61 1.83 -9.75 -1.28
C VAL A 61 0.42 -10.31 -1.17
N ASP A 62 0.26 -11.62 -1.42
CA ASP A 62 -1.03 -12.29 -1.28
C ASP A 62 -1.55 -12.21 0.16
N ALA A 63 -0.66 -12.36 1.16
CA ALA A 63 -1.03 -12.24 2.56
C ALA A 63 -1.56 -10.84 2.90
N PHE A 64 -0.89 -9.78 2.44
CA PHE A 64 -1.36 -8.40 2.65
C PHE A 64 -2.69 -8.11 1.96
N LEU A 65 -2.87 -8.61 0.74
CA LEU A 65 -4.12 -8.44 0.00
C LEU A 65 -5.27 -9.21 0.68
N LEU A 66 -5.01 -10.44 1.07
CA LEU A 66 -6.02 -11.29 1.72
C LEU A 66 -6.43 -10.73 3.08
N ALA A 67 -5.49 -10.24 3.89
CA ALA A 67 -5.81 -9.59 5.16
C ALA A 67 -6.76 -8.41 4.98
N LYS A 68 -6.55 -7.58 3.94
CA LYS A 68 -7.47 -6.47 3.63
C LYS A 68 -8.84 -6.92 3.14
N LEU A 69 -8.91 -8.04 2.43
CA LEU A 69 -10.19 -8.64 2.02
C LEU A 69 -10.94 -9.18 3.25
N GLU A 70 -10.24 -9.89 4.13
CA GLU A 70 -10.83 -10.45 5.35
C GLU A 70 -11.35 -9.36 6.29
N ASP A 71 -10.66 -8.22 6.40
CA ASP A 71 -11.13 -7.03 7.15
C ASP A 71 -12.47 -6.49 6.64
N GLN A 72 -12.80 -6.75 5.37
CA GLN A 72 -14.06 -6.37 4.74
C GLN A 72 -15.05 -7.54 4.60
N GLU A 73 -14.78 -8.66 5.28
CA GLU A 73 -15.58 -9.91 5.19
C GLU A 73 -15.63 -10.46 3.74
N LEU A 74 -14.60 -10.18 2.93
CA LEU A 74 -14.48 -10.63 1.56
C LEU A 74 -13.41 -11.72 1.43
N SER A 75 -13.44 -12.43 0.32
CA SER A 75 -12.43 -13.43 -0.04
C SER A 75 -12.01 -13.27 -1.51
N TYR A 76 -10.96 -13.97 -1.93
CA TYR A 76 -10.59 -14.03 -3.34
C TYR A 76 -11.72 -14.61 -4.19
N SER A 77 -11.95 -13.99 -5.34
CA SER A 77 -12.79 -14.55 -6.39
C SER A 77 -12.30 -15.92 -6.86
N PRO A 78 -13.15 -16.77 -7.43
CA PRO A 78 -12.73 -18.02 -8.06
C PRO A 78 -11.62 -17.80 -9.10
N LYS A 79 -10.77 -18.82 -9.29
CA LYS A 79 -9.76 -18.76 -10.36
C LYS A 79 -10.43 -18.54 -11.71
N ALA A 80 -9.84 -17.66 -12.51
CA ALA A 80 -10.33 -17.39 -13.86
C ALA A 80 -10.23 -18.66 -14.74
N PRO A 81 -11.17 -18.87 -15.69
CA PRO A 81 -11.08 -19.92 -16.71
C PRO A 81 -9.78 -19.81 -17.52
N ARG A 82 -9.31 -20.93 -18.06
CA ARG A 82 -8.06 -21.00 -18.83
C ARG A 82 -8.04 -20.07 -20.04
N GLU A 83 -9.16 -19.91 -20.73
CA GLU A 83 -9.33 -18.98 -21.84
C GLU A 83 -9.10 -17.53 -21.41
N THR A 84 -9.59 -17.17 -20.24
CA THR A 84 -9.37 -15.84 -19.67
C THR A 84 -7.92 -15.64 -19.25
N LEU A 85 -7.26 -16.67 -18.68
CA LEU A 85 -5.88 -16.60 -18.25
C LEU A 85 -4.93 -16.38 -19.44
N ILE A 86 -5.04 -17.19 -20.51
CA ILE A 86 -4.20 -17.01 -21.69
C ILE A 86 -4.39 -15.64 -22.33
N ARG A 87 -5.64 -15.17 -22.45
CA ARG A 87 -5.93 -13.86 -23.00
C ARG A 87 -5.26 -12.74 -22.19
N ARG A 88 -5.35 -12.78 -20.84
CA ARG A 88 -4.70 -11.80 -19.96
C ARG A 88 -3.19 -11.81 -20.14
N LEU A 89 -2.55 -12.99 -20.12
CA LEU A 89 -1.11 -13.11 -20.30
C LEU A 89 -0.63 -12.50 -21.61
N TYR A 90 -1.32 -12.77 -22.72
CA TYR A 90 -0.97 -12.23 -24.02
C TYR A 90 -1.06 -10.71 -24.05
N PHE A 91 -2.13 -10.14 -23.52
CA PHE A 91 -2.26 -8.68 -23.44
C PHE A 91 -1.24 -8.04 -22.51
N ASP A 92 -0.97 -8.67 -21.36
CA ASP A 92 -0.05 -8.11 -20.39
C ASP A 92 1.40 -8.18 -20.88
N LEU A 93 1.85 -9.31 -21.45
CA LEU A 93 3.25 -9.52 -21.81
C LEU A 93 3.62 -9.02 -23.20
N ILE A 94 2.76 -9.17 -24.21
CA ILE A 94 3.08 -8.77 -25.59
C ILE A 94 2.08 -7.78 -26.22
N GLY A 95 1.01 -7.41 -25.52
CA GLY A 95 0.06 -6.40 -25.95
C GLY A 95 -0.90 -6.82 -27.07
N LEU A 96 -0.86 -8.08 -27.51
CA LEU A 96 -1.67 -8.63 -28.59
C LEU A 96 -2.53 -9.81 -28.11
N PRO A 97 -3.70 -10.08 -28.73
CA PRO A 97 -4.48 -11.26 -28.39
C PRO A 97 -3.79 -12.55 -28.85
N PRO A 98 -4.02 -13.69 -28.16
CA PRO A 98 -3.60 -14.99 -28.65
C PRO A 98 -4.40 -15.41 -29.90
N SER A 99 -3.80 -16.21 -30.78
CA SER A 99 -4.54 -16.84 -31.90
C SER A 99 -5.48 -17.93 -31.36
N PRO A 100 -6.57 -18.27 -32.10
CA PRO A 100 -7.48 -19.35 -31.72
C PRO A 100 -6.78 -20.67 -31.43
N ASP A 101 -5.81 -21.07 -32.25
CA ASP A 101 -5.03 -22.30 -32.08
C ASP A 101 -4.23 -22.31 -30.77
N LYS A 102 -3.68 -21.16 -30.36
CA LYS A 102 -2.96 -21.01 -29.09
C LYS A 102 -3.90 -21.15 -27.90
N ILE A 103 -5.11 -20.59 -28.02
CA ILE A 103 -6.13 -20.73 -26.98
C ILE A 103 -6.51 -22.20 -26.83
N GLU A 104 -6.86 -22.87 -27.94
CA GLU A 104 -7.26 -24.28 -27.93
C GLU A 104 -6.17 -25.18 -27.36
N THR A 105 -4.92 -25.01 -27.80
CA THR A 105 -3.78 -25.75 -27.30
C THR A 105 -3.61 -25.58 -25.80
N PHE A 106 -3.68 -24.35 -25.29
CA PHE A 106 -3.50 -24.08 -23.86
C PHE A 106 -4.67 -24.62 -23.02
N VAL A 107 -5.91 -24.45 -23.49
CA VAL A 107 -7.11 -24.92 -22.78
C VAL A 107 -7.12 -26.43 -22.65
N ASN A 108 -6.75 -27.15 -23.71
CA ASN A 108 -6.73 -28.61 -23.75
C ASN A 108 -5.47 -29.23 -23.12
N ASN A 109 -4.46 -28.44 -22.78
CA ASN A 109 -3.25 -28.92 -22.14
C ASN A 109 -3.51 -29.23 -20.65
N GLY A 110 -3.50 -30.51 -20.29
CA GLY A 110 -3.69 -30.98 -18.90
C GLY A 110 -2.45 -30.88 -17.99
N ASP A 111 -1.33 -30.37 -18.50
CA ASP A 111 -0.10 -30.23 -17.73
C ASP A 111 -0.30 -29.17 -16.61
N PRO A 112 0.00 -29.50 -15.35
CA PRO A 112 -0.04 -28.53 -14.24
C PRO A 112 0.91 -27.35 -14.44
N ASP A 113 2.02 -27.52 -15.15
CA ASP A 113 3.01 -26.48 -15.43
C ASP A 113 2.73 -25.70 -16.73
N ALA A 114 1.65 -26.02 -17.46
CA ALA A 114 1.29 -25.36 -18.72
C ALA A 114 1.21 -23.82 -18.62
N TYR A 115 0.73 -23.30 -17.48
CA TYR A 115 0.63 -21.86 -17.26
C TYR A 115 2.04 -21.23 -17.14
N LYS A 116 2.92 -21.84 -16.36
CA LYS A 116 4.30 -21.37 -16.19
C LYS A 116 5.07 -21.43 -17.51
N ALA A 117 4.97 -22.55 -18.23
CA ALA A 117 5.60 -22.70 -19.55
C ALA A 117 5.11 -21.65 -20.55
N LEU A 118 3.82 -21.30 -20.52
CA LEU A 118 3.28 -20.22 -21.36
C LEU A 118 3.87 -18.86 -20.97
N VAL A 119 3.97 -18.54 -19.69
CA VAL A 119 4.59 -17.29 -19.22
C VAL A 119 6.03 -17.20 -19.70
N ASP A 120 6.84 -18.24 -19.48
CA ASP A 120 8.24 -18.30 -19.88
C ASP A 120 8.37 -18.09 -21.42
N SER A 121 7.51 -18.75 -22.22
CA SER A 121 7.52 -18.60 -23.68
C SER A 121 7.14 -17.19 -24.17
N LEU A 122 6.29 -16.47 -23.45
CA LEU A 122 5.90 -15.10 -23.79
C LEU A 122 6.94 -14.08 -23.37
N LEU A 123 7.67 -14.32 -22.28
CA LEU A 123 8.79 -13.49 -21.85
C LEU A 123 9.97 -13.59 -22.83
N ASP A 124 10.19 -14.77 -23.44
CA ASP A 124 11.21 -15.00 -24.46
C ASP A 124 10.81 -14.51 -25.86
N ASP A 125 9.55 -14.13 -26.05
CA ASP A 125 9.05 -13.63 -27.34
C ASP A 125 9.62 -12.22 -27.63
N PRO A 126 10.22 -11.98 -28.82
CA PRO A 126 10.76 -10.66 -29.18
C PRO A 126 9.75 -9.51 -29.02
N ARG A 127 8.46 -9.78 -29.21
CA ARG A 127 7.39 -8.80 -29.03
C ARG A 127 7.22 -8.31 -27.61
N HIS A 128 7.72 -9.07 -26.61
CA HIS A 128 7.78 -8.59 -25.24
C HIS A 128 8.68 -7.36 -25.12
N GLY A 129 9.87 -7.38 -25.73
CA GLY A 129 10.78 -6.24 -25.76
C GLY A 129 10.29 -5.05 -26.60
N GLU A 130 9.39 -5.30 -27.58
CA GLU A 130 8.76 -4.21 -28.34
C GLU A 130 7.64 -3.52 -27.52
N ARG A 131 7.05 -4.25 -26.58
CA ARG A 131 5.97 -3.73 -25.72
C ARG A 131 6.52 -2.87 -24.57
N TRP A 132 7.65 -3.23 -23.97
CA TRP A 132 8.23 -2.67 -22.75
C TRP A 132 9.60 -2.04 -22.98
#